data_6377652e90af1708957c1ca6248d66d6
#
_entry.id   6377652e90af1708957c1ca6248d66d6
#
_cell.length_a   1.000
_cell.length_b   1.000
_cell.length_c   1.000
_cell.angle_alpha   90.00
_cell.angle_beta   90.00
_cell.angle_gamma   90.00
#
_symmetry.space_group_name_H-M   'P 1'
#
loop_
_entity.id
_entity.type
_entity.pdbx_description
1 polymer ?
#
loop_
_entity_poly.entity_id
_entity_poly.type
_entity_poly.pdbx_seq_one_letter_code
_entity_poly.pdbx_strand_id
1 'polypeptide(L)'
;MIVCSIAIQSLSVAALWRSIDWRSLPVFLIGGVLGVPAGVYLLLQLPSGTYRHVIGGMLIVYAGYLLLRRPSRTLRSGPLSDACAGFLGGLTGGLAGFPGAFVTIWCGLKGWDKARQRGVYQPFILGTQPITLLVIYLMRPSSSTVTQLDWKTLTFVPAALLGAWLGLRIFKRLTDRQFNVAVQVLLILSGIGLVF
;
A
#
# COMPACT_ATOMS: atom_id res chain seq x y z
N MET A 1 6.31 9.46 -7.96
CA MET A 1 5.86 8.08 -7.66
C MET A 1 4.39 7.99 -7.27
N ILE A 2 3.87 8.77 -6.31
CA ILE A 2 2.47 8.67 -5.84
C ILE A 2 1.46 8.92 -6.98
N VAL A 3 1.71 9.87 -7.89
CA VAL A 3 0.83 10.16 -9.04
C VAL A 3 0.66 8.95 -9.97
N CYS A 4 1.76 8.28 -10.31
CA CYS A 4 1.71 7.05 -11.12
C CYS A 4 0.96 5.94 -10.38
N SER A 5 1.15 5.84 -9.06
CA SER A 5 0.44 4.89 -8.22
C SER A 5 -1.07 5.16 -8.20
N ILE A 6 -1.49 6.41 -8.09
CA ILE A 6 -2.92 6.81 -8.16
C ILE A 6 -3.51 6.38 -9.51
N ALA A 7 -2.82 6.64 -10.63
CA ALA A 7 -3.30 6.26 -11.95
C ALA A 7 -3.48 4.73 -12.08
N ILE A 8 -2.50 3.94 -11.61
CA ILE A 8 -2.55 2.48 -11.62
C ILE A 8 -3.69 1.97 -10.73
N GLN A 9 -3.83 2.55 -9.52
CA GLN A 9 -4.87 2.14 -8.58
C GLN A 9 -6.27 2.51 -9.08
N SER A 10 -6.42 3.65 -9.75
CA SER A 10 -7.71 4.03 -10.37
C SER A 10 -8.17 3.01 -11.40
N LEU A 11 -7.27 2.54 -12.28
CA LEU A 11 -7.57 1.47 -13.23
C LEU A 11 -7.92 0.15 -12.53
N SER A 12 -7.16 -0.19 -11.49
CA SER A 12 -7.38 -1.42 -10.74
C SER A 12 -8.73 -1.40 -10.00
N VAL A 13 -9.08 -0.28 -9.39
CA VAL A 13 -10.37 -0.08 -8.70
C VAL A 13 -11.52 -0.10 -9.70
N ALA A 14 -11.38 0.55 -10.86
CA ALA A 14 -12.39 0.50 -11.92
C ALA A 14 -12.63 -0.93 -12.43
N ALA A 15 -11.56 -1.71 -12.61
CA ALA A 15 -11.66 -3.11 -13.02
C ALA A 15 -12.29 -4.02 -11.97
N LEU A 16 -12.20 -3.65 -10.69
CA LEU A 16 -12.70 -4.43 -9.54
C LEU A 16 -13.96 -3.82 -8.90
N TRP A 17 -14.58 -2.82 -9.53
CA TRP A 17 -15.68 -2.05 -8.97
C TRP A 17 -16.80 -2.92 -8.37
N ARG A 18 -17.14 -4.01 -9.05
CA ARG A 18 -18.17 -4.96 -8.61
C ARG A 18 -17.76 -5.86 -7.44
N SER A 19 -16.46 -5.95 -7.18
CA SER A 19 -15.88 -6.78 -6.10
C SER A 19 -15.54 -5.98 -4.85
N ILE A 20 -15.82 -4.67 -4.84
CA ILE A 20 -15.53 -3.79 -3.71
C ILE A 20 -16.46 -4.15 -2.55
N ASP A 21 -15.87 -4.43 -1.38
CA ASP A 21 -16.61 -4.63 -0.14
C ASP A 21 -16.90 -3.27 0.53
N TRP A 22 -17.94 -2.60 0.04
CA TRP A 22 -18.37 -1.28 0.52
C TRP A 22 -18.76 -1.27 2.00
N ARG A 23 -19.00 -2.44 2.59
CA ARG A 23 -19.35 -2.55 4.01
C ARG A 23 -18.13 -2.49 4.92
N SER A 24 -17.05 -3.14 4.53
CA SER A 24 -15.81 -3.19 5.33
C SER A 24 -14.90 -1.99 5.04
N LEU A 25 -14.84 -1.51 3.79
CA LEU A 25 -13.93 -0.46 3.33
C LEU A 25 -13.96 0.83 4.18
N PRO A 26 -15.12 1.41 4.56
CA PRO A 26 -15.16 2.66 5.34
C PRO A 26 -14.44 2.55 6.67
N VAL A 27 -14.52 1.41 7.35
CA VAL A 27 -13.87 1.19 8.65
C VAL A 27 -12.36 1.25 8.51
N PHE A 28 -11.80 0.62 7.47
CA PHE A 28 -10.37 0.71 7.16
C PHE A 28 -9.98 2.13 6.78
N LEU A 29 -10.78 2.82 5.97
CA LEU A 29 -10.49 4.19 5.54
C LEU A 29 -10.47 5.18 6.71
N ILE A 30 -11.40 5.09 7.64
CA ILE A 30 -11.40 5.94 8.85
C ILE A 30 -10.08 5.75 9.61
N GLY A 31 -9.67 4.50 9.86
CA GLY A 31 -8.37 4.23 10.46
C GLY A 31 -7.21 4.81 9.64
N GLY A 32 -7.24 4.61 8.31
CA GLY A 32 -6.22 5.09 7.39
C GLY A 32 -6.07 6.61 7.39
N VAL A 33 -7.19 7.34 7.36
CA VAL A 33 -7.20 8.82 7.41
C VAL A 33 -6.53 9.35 8.68
N LEU A 34 -6.75 8.67 9.82
CA LEU A 34 -6.10 9.03 11.09
C LEU A 34 -4.62 8.61 11.12
N GLY A 35 -4.26 7.52 10.48
CA GLY A 35 -2.89 7.00 10.45
C GLY A 35 -1.96 7.79 9.52
N VAL A 36 -2.47 8.31 8.40
CA VAL A 36 -1.66 9.06 7.41
C VAL A 36 -0.95 10.28 8.02
N PRO A 37 -1.61 11.19 8.77
CA PRO A 37 -0.92 12.33 9.38
C PRO A 37 0.19 11.90 10.34
N ALA A 38 -0.04 10.86 11.15
CA ALA A 38 0.98 10.31 12.05
C ALA A 38 2.18 9.77 11.28
N GLY A 39 1.95 9.07 10.17
CA GLY A 39 3.01 8.55 9.29
C GLY A 39 3.81 9.66 8.62
N VAL A 40 3.15 10.70 8.10
CA VAL A 40 3.82 11.86 7.48
C VAL A 40 4.61 12.65 8.53
N TYR A 41 4.07 12.83 9.73
CA TYR A 41 4.80 13.48 10.81
C TYR A 41 6.09 12.73 11.15
N LEU A 42 6.02 11.42 11.30
CA LEU A 42 7.21 10.58 11.50
C LEU A 42 8.20 10.70 10.34
N LEU A 43 7.72 10.69 9.09
CA LEU A 43 8.56 10.87 7.91
C LEU A 43 9.38 12.17 7.96
N LEU A 44 8.75 13.27 8.39
CA LEU A 44 9.41 14.58 8.46
C LEU A 44 10.44 14.67 9.59
N GLN A 45 10.33 13.82 10.61
CA GLN A 45 11.26 13.79 11.76
C GLN A 45 12.46 12.84 11.53
N LEU A 46 12.35 11.89 10.59
CA LEU A 46 13.39 10.90 10.37
C LEU A 46 14.50 11.41 9.45
N PRO A 47 15.79 11.25 9.84
CA PRO A 47 16.91 11.47 8.95
C PRO A 47 16.83 10.54 7.72
N SER A 48 17.24 11.05 6.55
CA SER A 48 17.13 10.32 5.26
C SER A 48 17.80 8.94 5.27
N GLY A 49 18.89 8.75 6.03
CA GLY A 49 19.55 7.45 6.17
C GLY A 49 18.70 6.45 6.95
N THR A 50 18.16 6.87 8.08
CA THR A 50 17.30 6.03 8.95
C THR A 50 16.03 5.61 8.24
N TYR A 51 15.45 6.49 7.43
CA TYR A 51 14.27 6.23 6.63
C TYR A 51 14.43 5.00 5.73
N ARG A 52 15.54 4.89 4.99
CA ARG A 52 15.82 3.76 4.10
C ARG A 52 15.88 2.43 4.84
N HIS A 53 16.56 2.39 5.98
CA HIS A 53 16.69 1.18 6.81
C HIS A 53 15.34 0.76 7.43
N VAL A 54 14.54 1.73 7.88
CA VAL A 54 13.21 1.46 8.44
C VAL A 54 12.30 0.84 7.37
N ILE A 55 12.26 1.41 6.18
CA ILE A 55 11.42 0.86 5.08
C ILE A 55 11.95 -0.51 4.64
N GLY A 56 13.24 -0.64 4.40
CA GLY A 56 13.84 -1.91 3.99
C GLY A 56 13.60 -3.02 5.02
N GLY A 57 13.80 -2.73 6.30
CA GLY A 57 13.51 -3.65 7.39
C GLY A 57 12.02 -4.05 7.46
N MET A 58 11.13 -3.07 7.29
CA MET A 58 9.68 -3.32 7.26
C MET A 58 9.26 -4.23 6.09
N LEU A 59 9.84 -4.03 4.91
CA LEU A 59 9.57 -4.88 3.74
C LEU A 59 10.07 -6.32 3.96
N ILE A 60 11.26 -6.49 4.55
CA ILE A 60 11.83 -7.82 4.86
C ILE A 60 10.96 -8.53 5.90
N VAL A 61 10.59 -7.85 6.99
CA VAL A 61 9.73 -8.41 8.04
C VAL A 61 8.37 -8.80 7.45
N TYR A 62 7.80 -7.95 6.61
CA TYR A 62 6.53 -8.23 5.93
C TYR A 62 6.62 -9.45 5.01
N ALA A 63 7.65 -9.53 4.19
CA ALA A 63 7.87 -10.67 3.30
C ALA A 63 8.13 -11.96 4.09
N GLY A 64 8.94 -11.90 5.15
CA GLY A 64 9.20 -13.02 6.06
C GLY A 64 7.93 -13.52 6.73
N TYR A 65 7.08 -12.61 7.23
CA TYR A 65 5.78 -12.96 7.78
C TYR A 65 4.90 -13.70 6.75
N LEU A 66 4.83 -13.21 5.51
CA LEU A 66 4.06 -13.86 4.45
C LEU A 66 4.59 -15.24 4.09
N LEU A 67 5.92 -15.46 4.13
CA LEU A 67 6.55 -16.74 3.87
C LEU A 67 6.27 -17.78 4.96
N LEU A 68 6.36 -17.35 6.23
CA LEU A 68 6.18 -18.22 7.40
C LEU A 68 4.71 -18.53 7.69
N ARG A 69 3.81 -17.77 7.11
CA ARG A 69 2.38 -17.88 7.38
C ARG A 69 1.80 -19.14 6.76
N ARG A 70 1.36 -20.08 7.62
CA ARG A 70 0.49 -21.19 7.22
C ARG A 70 -0.98 -20.71 7.23
N PRO A 71 -1.76 -20.99 6.18
CA PRO A 71 -3.16 -20.57 6.09
C PRO A 71 -4.05 -21.48 6.97
N SER A 72 -3.98 -21.37 8.30
CA SER A 72 -4.67 -22.33 9.16
C SER A 72 -5.66 -21.76 10.19
N ARG A 73 -5.80 -20.46 10.35
CA ARG A 73 -6.84 -19.89 11.24
C ARG A 73 -7.42 -18.60 10.70
N THR A 74 -8.72 -18.60 10.43
CA THR A 74 -9.49 -17.39 10.16
C THR A 74 -9.73 -16.67 11.48
N LEU A 75 -9.22 -15.45 11.62
CA LEU A 75 -9.52 -14.60 12.77
C LEU A 75 -10.89 -13.96 12.59
N ARG A 76 -11.79 -14.26 13.52
CA ARG A 76 -13.02 -13.48 13.67
C ARG A 76 -12.66 -12.19 14.39
N SER A 77 -12.75 -11.08 13.71
CA SER A 77 -12.37 -9.77 14.24
C SER A 77 -13.49 -8.77 14.03
N GLY A 78 -13.65 -7.86 14.98
CA GLY A 78 -14.65 -6.81 14.97
C GLY A 78 -14.19 -5.57 14.16
N PRO A 79 -15.08 -4.57 14.01
CA PRO A 79 -14.78 -3.35 13.25
C PRO A 79 -13.62 -2.53 13.84
N LEU A 80 -13.42 -2.57 15.17
CA LEU A 80 -12.32 -1.86 15.82
C LEU A 80 -10.95 -2.36 15.36
N SER A 81 -10.79 -3.67 15.23
CA SER A 81 -9.55 -4.26 14.73
C SER A 81 -9.32 -3.98 13.24
N ASP A 82 -10.38 -3.81 12.46
CA ASP A 82 -10.29 -3.36 11.06
C ASP A 82 -9.83 -1.90 10.98
N ALA A 83 -10.34 -1.05 11.86
CA ALA A 83 -9.88 0.34 11.98
C ALA A 83 -8.41 0.42 12.42
N CYS A 84 -7.97 -0.41 13.37
CA CYS A 84 -6.56 -0.49 13.76
C CYS A 84 -5.66 -0.94 12.59
N ALA A 85 -6.08 -1.93 11.82
CA ALA A 85 -5.34 -2.35 10.62
C ALA A 85 -5.30 -1.24 9.56
N GLY A 86 -6.40 -0.50 9.39
CA GLY A 86 -6.47 0.69 8.57
C GLY A 86 -5.53 1.79 9.05
N PHE A 87 -5.49 2.07 10.36
CA PHE A 87 -4.57 3.04 10.97
C PHE A 87 -3.10 2.69 10.71
N LEU A 88 -2.71 1.44 10.94
CA LEU A 88 -1.35 0.98 10.62
C LEU A 88 -1.05 1.05 9.12
N GLY A 89 -2.03 0.75 8.26
CA GLY A 89 -1.93 0.94 6.82
C GLY A 89 -1.75 2.40 6.43
N GLY A 90 -2.51 3.32 7.04
CA GLY A 90 -2.36 4.76 6.85
C GLY A 90 -1.01 5.29 7.34
N LEU A 91 -0.55 4.83 8.50
CA LEU A 91 0.74 5.19 9.08
C LEU A 91 1.90 4.78 8.14
N THR A 92 1.89 3.55 7.63
CA THR A 92 2.89 3.10 6.65
C THR A 92 2.72 3.76 5.29
N GLY A 93 1.51 4.16 4.94
CA GLY A 93 1.22 4.97 3.75
C GLY A 93 1.84 6.35 3.83
N GLY A 94 1.69 7.04 4.97
CA GLY A 94 2.29 8.34 5.24
C GLY A 94 3.81 8.28 5.38
N LEU A 95 4.34 7.27 6.07
CA LEU A 95 5.76 7.09 6.32
C LEU A 95 6.53 6.64 5.06
N ALA A 96 6.02 5.61 4.38
CA ALA A 96 6.74 4.88 3.34
C ALA A 96 6.09 4.95 1.95
N GLY A 97 4.92 5.59 1.83
CA GLY A 97 4.14 5.57 0.60
C GLY A 97 3.55 4.19 0.27
N PHE A 98 3.44 3.29 1.26
CA PHE A 98 3.01 1.90 1.10
C PHE A 98 1.82 1.54 2.01
N PRO A 99 0.63 2.12 1.76
CA PRO A 99 -0.52 1.99 2.66
C PRO A 99 -1.14 0.59 2.68
N GLY A 100 -0.92 -0.22 1.64
CA GLY A 100 -1.59 -1.51 1.48
C GLY A 100 -1.06 -2.66 2.34
N ALA A 101 0.15 -2.58 2.90
CA ALA A 101 0.83 -3.69 3.56
C ALA A 101 0.01 -4.31 4.70
N PHE A 102 -0.31 -3.51 5.71
CA PHE A 102 -1.03 -3.99 6.90
C PHE A 102 -2.46 -4.41 6.58
N VAL A 103 -3.14 -3.68 5.71
CA VAL A 103 -4.51 -4.04 5.29
C VAL A 103 -4.51 -5.37 4.55
N THR A 104 -3.53 -5.62 3.67
CA THR A 104 -3.40 -6.90 2.96
C THR A 104 -3.13 -8.05 3.93
N ILE A 105 -2.20 -7.87 4.89
CA ILE A 105 -1.94 -8.86 5.95
C ILE A 105 -3.24 -9.17 6.70
N TRP A 106 -3.94 -8.12 7.12
CA TRP A 106 -5.14 -8.25 7.92
C TRP A 106 -6.26 -8.97 7.18
N CYS A 107 -6.56 -8.57 5.95
CA CYS A 107 -7.55 -9.24 5.10
C CYS A 107 -7.19 -10.72 4.90
N GLY A 108 -5.92 -11.00 4.74
CA GLY A 108 -5.43 -12.35 4.66
C GLY A 108 -5.61 -13.14 5.97
N LEU A 109 -5.40 -12.54 7.17
CA LEU A 109 -5.64 -13.17 8.48
C LEU A 109 -7.12 -13.49 8.71
N LYS A 110 -8.03 -12.70 8.11
CA LYS A 110 -9.46 -12.97 8.10
C LYS A 110 -9.85 -14.16 7.20
N GLY A 111 -8.92 -14.71 6.44
CA GLY A 111 -9.18 -15.83 5.52
C GLY A 111 -10.06 -15.44 4.33
N TRP A 112 -10.11 -14.13 3.99
CA TRP A 112 -10.87 -13.69 2.82
C TRP A 112 -10.23 -14.21 1.54
N ASP A 113 -11.04 -14.50 0.54
CA ASP A 113 -10.58 -14.84 -0.81
C ASP A 113 -9.88 -13.65 -1.46
N LYS A 114 -9.06 -13.90 -2.49
CA LYS A 114 -8.24 -12.86 -3.12
C LYS A 114 -9.07 -11.73 -3.75
N ALA A 115 -10.27 -12.05 -4.27
CA ALA A 115 -11.13 -11.04 -4.90
C ALA A 115 -11.63 -10.05 -3.85
N ARG A 116 -12.11 -10.54 -2.69
CA ARG A 116 -12.55 -9.72 -1.56
C ARG A 116 -11.40 -8.94 -0.95
N GLN A 117 -10.23 -9.57 -0.75
CA GLN A 117 -9.05 -8.86 -0.26
C GLN A 117 -8.71 -7.67 -1.16
N ARG A 118 -8.65 -7.87 -2.49
CA ARG A 118 -8.39 -6.81 -3.46
C ARG A 118 -9.48 -5.75 -3.48
N GLY A 119 -10.74 -6.15 -3.31
CA GLY A 119 -11.88 -5.27 -3.21
C GLY A 119 -11.87 -4.34 -1.98
N VAL A 120 -11.00 -4.61 -0.99
CA VAL A 120 -10.79 -3.74 0.17
C VAL A 120 -9.47 -2.97 0.07
N TYR A 121 -8.33 -3.65 -0.14
CA TYR A 121 -7.06 -2.94 -0.04
C TYR A 121 -6.76 -2.02 -1.23
N GLN A 122 -7.27 -2.29 -2.45
CA GLN A 122 -7.02 -1.40 -3.58
C GLN A 122 -7.77 -0.07 -3.47
N PRO A 123 -9.10 -0.04 -3.16
CA PRO A 123 -9.78 1.22 -2.88
C PRO A 123 -9.21 1.93 -1.64
N PHE A 124 -8.76 1.20 -0.63
CA PHE A 124 -8.08 1.77 0.52
C PHE A 124 -6.80 2.51 0.12
N ILE A 125 -5.94 1.89 -0.71
CA ILE A 125 -4.72 2.52 -1.22
C ILE A 125 -5.08 3.78 -2.03
N LEU A 126 -6.06 3.67 -2.95
CA LEU A 126 -6.50 4.79 -3.77
C LEU A 126 -7.03 5.95 -2.91
N GLY A 127 -7.79 5.66 -1.85
CA GLY A 127 -8.35 6.68 -0.96
C GLY A 127 -7.29 7.34 -0.07
N THR A 128 -6.30 6.60 0.40
CA THR A 128 -5.26 7.13 1.30
C THR A 128 -4.16 7.91 0.59
N GLN A 129 -3.85 7.62 -0.67
CA GLN A 129 -2.79 8.30 -1.43
C GLN A 129 -3.04 9.79 -1.65
N PRO A 130 -4.23 10.26 -2.08
CA PRO A 130 -4.52 11.70 -2.19
C PRO A 130 -4.43 12.39 -0.83
N ILE A 131 -4.89 11.72 0.24
CA ILE A 131 -4.81 12.25 1.61
C ILE A 131 -3.34 12.40 2.02
N THR A 132 -2.50 11.42 1.72
CA THR A 132 -1.05 11.49 1.98
C THR A 132 -0.42 12.67 1.26
N LEU A 133 -0.77 12.91 -0.02
CA LEU A 133 -0.28 14.07 -0.77
C LEU A 133 -0.73 15.39 -0.14
N LEU A 134 -2.00 15.48 0.26
CA LEU A 134 -2.56 16.64 0.90
C LEU A 134 -1.86 16.94 2.24
N VAL A 135 -1.69 15.91 3.08
CA VAL A 135 -1.03 16.07 4.39
C VAL A 135 0.44 16.45 4.21
N ILE A 136 1.17 15.84 3.28
CA ILE A 136 2.55 16.24 2.94
C ILE A 136 2.57 17.72 2.50
N TYR A 137 1.64 18.15 1.67
CA TYR A 137 1.57 19.52 1.21
C TYR A 137 1.32 20.51 2.36
N LEU A 138 0.41 20.16 3.28
CA LEU A 138 0.05 21.01 4.42
C LEU A 138 1.14 21.06 5.51
N MET A 139 1.86 19.96 5.72
CA MET A 139 2.86 19.85 6.79
C MET A 139 4.27 20.27 6.37
N ARG A 140 4.49 20.60 5.10
CA ARG A 140 5.81 21.03 4.61
C ARG A 140 6.16 22.44 5.03
N PRO A 141 7.42 22.68 5.48
CA PRO A 141 7.97 24.02 5.58
C PRO A 141 8.02 24.67 4.19
N SER A 142 7.68 25.98 4.11
CA SER A 142 7.61 26.74 2.85
C SER A 142 8.91 26.81 2.03
N SER A 143 10.02 26.32 2.55
CA SER A 143 11.34 26.36 1.93
C SER A 143 11.72 25.12 1.11
N SER A 144 10.87 24.09 1.03
CA SER A 144 11.23 22.87 0.32
C SER A 144 10.85 22.89 -1.16
N THR A 145 11.86 22.88 -2.02
CA THR A 145 11.83 22.94 -3.50
C THR A 145 11.12 21.75 -4.19
N VAL A 146 10.49 20.84 -3.46
CA VAL A 146 9.96 19.57 -3.99
C VAL A 146 8.53 19.68 -4.55
N THR A 147 7.97 20.88 -4.67
CA THR A 147 6.59 21.10 -5.15
C THR A 147 6.49 21.35 -6.66
N GLN A 148 7.58 21.25 -7.40
CA GLN A 148 7.46 21.23 -8.84
C GLN A 148 6.96 19.84 -9.24
N LEU A 149 5.68 19.78 -9.60
CA LEU A 149 5.13 18.68 -10.40
C LEU A 149 5.94 18.70 -11.69
N ASP A 150 7.08 17.99 -11.66
CA ASP A 150 7.98 17.97 -12.78
C ASP A 150 7.22 17.30 -13.93
N TRP A 151 6.94 18.04 -15.00
CA TRP A 151 6.23 17.53 -16.18
C TRP A 151 6.91 16.26 -16.71
N LYS A 152 8.20 16.09 -16.43
CA LYS A 152 8.95 14.85 -16.67
C LYS A 152 8.37 13.64 -15.92
N THR A 153 7.69 13.83 -14.78
CA THR A 153 7.03 12.72 -14.07
C THR A 153 5.82 12.21 -14.85
N LEU A 154 5.13 13.07 -15.61
CA LEU A 154 4.01 12.67 -16.45
C LEU A 154 4.43 11.80 -17.64
N THR A 155 5.65 11.91 -18.13
CA THR A 155 6.17 11.04 -19.21
C THR A 155 6.32 9.58 -18.79
N PHE A 156 6.42 9.31 -17.48
CA PHE A 156 6.48 7.93 -16.95
C PHE A 156 5.09 7.30 -16.78
N VAL A 157 3.99 8.09 -16.82
CA VAL A 157 2.63 7.56 -16.63
C VAL A 157 2.26 6.53 -17.70
N PRO A 158 2.51 6.73 -19.02
CA PRO A 158 2.20 5.72 -20.03
C PRO A 158 2.96 4.42 -19.80
N ALA A 159 4.24 4.49 -19.45
CA ALA A 159 5.05 3.31 -19.15
C ALA A 159 4.53 2.58 -17.90
N ALA A 160 4.12 3.31 -16.86
CA ALA A 160 3.52 2.76 -15.66
C ALA A 160 2.16 2.08 -15.95
N LEU A 161 1.34 2.65 -16.81
CA LEU A 161 0.07 2.07 -17.25
C LEU A 161 0.26 0.79 -18.07
N LEU A 162 1.23 0.79 -18.99
CA LEU A 162 1.61 -0.42 -19.75
C LEU A 162 2.11 -1.52 -18.81
N GLY A 163 2.97 -1.18 -17.85
CA GLY A 163 3.44 -2.11 -16.83
C GLY A 163 2.31 -2.68 -15.97
N ALA A 164 1.36 -1.85 -15.57
CA ALA A 164 0.19 -2.27 -14.81
C ALA A 164 -0.72 -3.20 -15.63
N TRP A 165 -0.95 -2.90 -16.91
CA TRP A 165 -1.73 -3.74 -17.81
C TRP A 165 -1.07 -5.10 -18.03
N LEU A 166 0.25 -5.12 -18.27
CA LEU A 166 1.02 -6.35 -18.39
C LEU A 166 0.95 -7.17 -17.09
N GLY A 167 1.14 -6.50 -15.94
CA GLY A 167 1.03 -7.09 -14.62
C GLY A 167 -0.35 -7.70 -14.36
N LEU A 168 -1.43 -7.04 -14.77
CA LEU A 168 -2.79 -7.58 -14.68
C LEU A 168 -3.00 -8.80 -15.57
N ARG A 169 -2.41 -8.84 -16.78
CA ARG A 169 -2.45 -10.02 -17.66
C ARG A 169 -1.72 -11.21 -17.04
N ILE A 170 -0.52 -10.98 -16.52
CA ILE A 170 0.28 -12.00 -15.86
C ILE A 170 -0.47 -12.50 -14.62
N PHE A 171 -1.01 -11.59 -13.81
CA PHE A 171 -1.78 -11.92 -12.62
C PHE A 171 -2.96 -12.87 -12.90
N LYS A 172 -3.69 -12.65 -14.01
CA LYS A 172 -4.82 -13.51 -14.40
C LYS A 172 -4.39 -14.94 -14.76
N ARG A 173 -3.12 -15.16 -15.13
CA ARG A 173 -2.56 -16.46 -15.50
C ARG A 173 -1.88 -17.18 -14.33
N LEU A 174 -1.52 -16.46 -13.26
CA LEU A 174 -0.86 -17.03 -12.10
C LEU A 174 -1.87 -17.66 -11.15
N THR A 175 -1.50 -18.83 -10.60
CA THR A 175 -2.20 -19.39 -9.44
C THR A 175 -1.95 -18.52 -8.20
N ASP A 176 -2.83 -18.62 -7.19
CA ASP A 176 -2.69 -17.85 -5.95
C ASP A 176 -1.34 -18.09 -5.26
N ARG A 177 -0.84 -19.33 -5.32
CA ARG A 177 0.47 -19.71 -4.77
C ARG A 177 1.63 -19.04 -5.52
N GLN A 178 1.61 -19.09 -6.85
CA GLN A 178 2.65 -18.48 -7.68
C GLN A 178 2.68 -16.96 -7.52
N PHE A 179 1.50 -16.33 -7.46
CA PHE A 179 1.40 -14.89 -7.23
C PHE A 179 1.98 -14.49 -5.87
N ASN A 180 1.61 -15.19 -4.81
CA ASN A 180 2.12 -14.92 -3.47
C ASN A 180 3.65 -15.07 -3.41
N VAL A 181 4.20 -16.14 -4.00
CA VAL A 181 5.67 -16.35 -4.05
C VAL A 181 6.35 -15.23 -4.84
N ALA A 182 5.82 -14.84 -6.01
CA ALA A 182 6.40 -13.76 -6.81
C ALA A 182 6.42 -12.42 -6.05
N VAL A 183 5.32 -12.08 -5.37
CA VAL A 183 5.24 -10.86 -4.55
C VAL A 183 6.26 -10.90 -3.40
N GLN A 184 6.38 -12.04 -2.72
CA GLN A 184 7.32 -12.21 -1.61
C GLN A 184 8.78 -12.05 -2.06
N VAL A 185 9.15 -12.67 -3.17
CA VAL A 185 10.49 -12.55 -3.74
C VAL A 185 10.79 -11.09 -4.11
N LEU A 186 9.87 -10.40 -4.77
CA LEU A 186 10.03 -8.98 -5.13
C LEU A 186 10.18 -8.08 -3.90
N LEU A 187 9.41 -8.35 -2.83
CA LEU A 187 9.50 -7.60 -1.58
C LEU A 187 10.85 -7.81 -0.88
N ILE A 188 11.35 -9.05 -0.85
CA ILE A 188 12.67 -9.35 -0.27
C ILE A 188 13.76 -8.65 -1.05
N LEU A 189 13.76 -8.76 -2.39
CA LEU A 189 14.74 -8.11 -3.24
C LEU A 189 14.73 -6.58 -3.07
N SER A 190 13.53 -5.99 -3.02
CA SER A 190 13.37 -4.55 -2.79
C SER A 190 13.84 -4.14 -1.40
N GLY A 191 13.55 -4.95 -0.38
CA GLY A 191 13.98 -4.70 0.99
C GLY A 191 15.50 -4.76 1.14
N ILE A 192 16.14 -5.77 0.53
CA ILE A 192 17.60 -5.90 0.51
C ILE A 192 18.23 -4.68 -0.20
N GLY A 193 17.74 -4.31 -1.38
CA GLY A 193 18.26 -3.16 -2.14
C GLY A 193 18.04 -1.80 -1.46
N LEU A 194 17.18 -1.70 -0.45
CA LEU A 194 16.99 -0.49 0.36
C LEU A 194 17.92 -0.46 1.58
N VAL A 195 18.28 -1.62 2.12
CA VAL A 195 19.14 -1.73 3.32
C VAL A 195 20.62 -1.63 2.93
N PHE A 196 21.00 -2.18 1.80
CA PHE A 196 22.36 -2.18 1.26
C PHE A 196 22.49 -1.26 0.04
#